data_01435b3b6d08d54a586bc61bab956eb1
#
_entry.id   01435b3b6d08d54a586bc61bab956eb1
#
_cell.length_a   1.000
_cell.length_b   1.000
_cell.length_c   1.000
_cell.angle_alpha   90.00
_cell.angle_beta   90.00
_cell.angle_gamma   90.00
#
_symmetry.space_group_name_H-M   'P 1'
#
loop_
_entity.id
_entity.type
_entity.pdbx_description
1 polymer ?
#
loop_
_entity_poly.entity_id
_entity_poly.type
_entity_poly.pdbx_seq_one_letter_code
_entity_poly.pdbx_strand_id
1 'polypeptide(L)'
;MMLLHGDCLEVLKTLNDSSVDSLVTDPPAGISFMGKDWDDDKGGRKEWCAWMESVMRECLRVMKPGAHGLVWSIPRTSYWTATALEDAGFEVRDCITHLFGSGFPKSLDISKAIDK
;
A
#
# COMPACT_ATOMS: atom_id res chain seq x y z
N MET A 1 -9.42 -21.16 8.34
CA MET A 1 -8.61 -19.95 8.06
C MET A 1 -7.14 -20.27 8.31
N MET A 2 -6.27 -19.83 7.40
CA MET A 2 -4.82 -20.02 7.53
C MET A 2 -4.18 -18.68 7.90
N LEU A 3 -3.41 -18.66 8.98
CA LEU A 3 -2.69 -17.47 9.43
C LEU A 3 -1.18 -17.70 9.24
N LEU A 4 -0.53 -16.84 8.46
CA LEU A 4 0.89 -16.91 8.18
C LEU A 4 1.58 -15.69 8.78
N HIS A 5 2.62 -15.90 9.57
CA HIS A 5 3.39 -14.84 10.22
C HIS A 5 4.77 -14.71 9.57
N GLY A 6 5.18 -13.49 9.28
CA GLY A 6 6.50 -13.21 8.72
C GLY A 6 6.50 -11.97 7.84
N ASP A 7 7.64 -11.68 7.24
CA ASP A 7 7.73 -10.67 6.19
C ASP A 7 6.87 -11.09 5.01
N CYS A 8 6.00 -10.18 4.54
CA CYS A 8 5.01 -10.53 3.51
C CYS A 8 5.66 -11.03 2.21
N LEU A 9 6.77 -10.44 1.80
CA LEU A 9 7.45 -10.86 0.57
C LEU A 9 7.98 -12.29 0.68
N GLU A 10 8.56 -12.63 1.82
CA GLU A 10 9.06 -13.98 2.06
C GLU A 10 7.92 -15.00 2.21
N VAL A 11 6.86 -14.63 2.93
CA VAL A 11 5.69 -15.49 3.11
C VAL A 11 4.95 -15.74 1.80
N LEU A 12 4.76 -14.71 0.99
CA LEU A 12 4.10 -14.85 -0.31
C LEU A 12 4.81 -15.85 -1.23
N LYS A 13 6.13 -15.91 -1.17
CA LYS A 13 6.92 -16.87 -1.95
C LYS A 13 6.58 -18.33 -1.62
N THR A 14 6.03 -18.60 -0.45
CA THR A 14 5.63 -19.96 -0.04
C THR A 14 4.27 -20.38 -0.60
N LEU A 15 3.50 -19.45 -1.13
CA LEU A 15 2.18 -19.72 -1.69
C LEU A 15 2.28 -20.10 -3.18
N ASN A 16 1.39 -20.98 -3.61
CA ASN A 16 1.34 -21.41 -5.01
C ASN A 16 0.81 -20.29 -5.91
N ASP A 17 1.22 -20.33 -7.16
CA ASP A 17 0.64 -19.47 -8.20
C ASP A 17 -0.87 -19.69 -8.28
N SER A 18 -1.62 -18.63 -8.55
CA SER A 18 -3.06 -18.70 -8.82
C SER A 18 -3.84 -19.49 -7.75
N SER A 19 -3.50 -19.27 -6.48
CA SER A 19 -4.12 -19.98 -5.34
C SER A 19 -5.07 -19.10 -4.52
N VAL A 20 -5.10 -17.79 -4.75
CA VAL A 20 -5.84 -16.82 -3.93
C VAL A 20 -6.95 -16.19 -4.77
N ASP A 21 -8.14 -16.08 -4.18
CA ASP A 21 -9.34 -15.58 -4.88
C ASP A 21 -9.44 -14.06 -4.90
N SER A 22 -8.89 -13.37 -3.90
CA SER A 22 -8.93 -11.91 -3.79
C SER A 22 -7.83 -11.39 -2.88
N LEU A 23 -7.53 -10.10 -3.01
CA LEU A 23 -6.59 -9.38 -2.16
C LEU A 23 -7.32 -8.23 -1.46
N VAL A 24 -7.18 -8.14 -0.14
CA VAL A 24 -7.65 -6.99 0.65
C VAL A 24 -6.51 -6.61 1.59
N THR A 25 -5.98 -5.39 1.43
CA THR A 25 -4.81 -4.98 2.20
C THR A 25 -4.77 -3.48 2.44
N ASP A 26 -4.19 -3.11 3.58
CA ASP A 26 -3.87 -1.73 3.94
C ASP A 26 -2.34 -1.63 4.08
N PRO A 27 -1.63 -1.42 2.98
CA PRO A 27 -0.17 -1.38 3.01
C PRO A 27 0.34 -0.07 3.61
N PRO A 28 1.63 -0.01 4.00
CA PRO A 28 2.25 1.24 4.43
C PRO A 28 2.07 2.36 3.40
N ALA A 29 1.80 3.58 3.88
CA ALA A 29 1.55 4.73 3.02
C ALA A 29 2.83 5.49 2.61
N GLY A 30 3.96 5.19 3.23
CA GLY A 30 5.25 5.83 2.93
C GLY A 30 5.38 7.24 3.50
N ILE A 31 4.71 7.55 4.59
CA ILE A 31 4.71 8.88 5.23
C ILE A 31 5.41 8.91 6.59
N SER A 32 6.03 7.81 6.99
CA SER A 32 6.64 7.64 8.32
C SER A 32 5.64 7.97 9.44
N PHE A 33 4.45 7.38 9.36
CA PHE A 33 3.38 7.63 10.31
C PHE A 33 3.86 7.46 11.76
N MET A 34 3.75 8.52 12.57
CA MET A 34 4.25 8.57 13.95
C MET A 34 5.73 8.16 14.07
N GLY A 35 6.55 8.41 13.05
CA GLY A 35 7.97 8.04 13.02
C GLY A 35 8.24 6.54 12.96
N LYS A 36 7.27 5.74 12.54
CA LYS A 36 7.41 4.28 12.47
C LYS A 36 8.18 3.83 11.24
N ASP A 37 9.17 2.97 11.44
CA ASP A 37 10.03 2.47 10.37
C ASP A 37 9.28 1.65 9.32
N TRP A 38 8.22 0.94 9.72
CA TRP A 38 7.43 0.14 8.79
C TRP A 38 6.68 1.01 7.76
N ASP A 39 6.49 2.31 8.03
CA ASP A 39 5.84 3.25 7.12
C ASP A 39 6.85 4.24 6.52
N ASP A 40 8.11 3.91 6.52
CA ASP A 40 9.18 4.69 5.92
C ASP A 40 9.03 4.77 4.39
N ASP A 41 9.42 5.89 3.80
CA ASP A 41 9.37 6.12 2.35
C ASP A 41 10.51 5.45 1.58
N LYS A 42 11.35 4.67 2.26
CA LYS A 42 12.45 3.91 1.65
C LYS A 42 13.52 4.77 0.96
N GLY A 43 13.56 6.05 1.26
CA GLY A 43 14.48 6.98 0.60
C GLY A 43 13.80 7.87 -0.45
N GLY A 44 12.50 7.76 -0.60
CA GLY A 44 11.70 8.61 -1.46
C GLY A 44 10.72 7.84 -2.36
N ARG A 45 9.99 8.58 -3.16
CA ARG A 45 8.92 8.04 -4.02
C ARG A 45 9.40 6.88 -4.90
N LYS A 46 10.53 7.05 -5.55
CA LYS A 46 11.05 6.07 -6.51
C LYS A 46 11.36 4.73 -5.82
N GLU A 47 12.05 4.81 -4.72
CA GLU A 47 12.47 3.66 -3.94
C GLU A 47 11.26 2.97 -3.30
N TRP A 48 10.32 3.75 -2.77
CA TRP A 48 9.09 3.22 -2.21
C TRP A 48 8.25 2.49 -3.26
N CYS A 49 8.07 3.10 -4.44
CA CYS A 49 7.31 2.49 -5.53
C CYS A 49 7.97 1.18 -6.00
N ALA A 50 9.29 1.15 -6.11
CA ALA A 50 10.02 -0.06 -6.50
C ALA A 50 9.85 -1.19 -5.48
N TRP A 51 9.92 -0.86 -4.19
CA TRP A 51 9.69 -1.82 -3.12
C TRP A 51 8.25 -2.34 -3.14
N MET A 52 7.27 -1.46 -3.20
CA MET A 52 5.85 -1.85 -3.24
C MET A 52 5.52 -2.65 -4.50
N GLU A 53 6.11 -2.30 -5.64
CA GLU A 53 5.97 -3.08 -6.87
C GLU A 53 6.40 -4.54 -6.66
N SER A 54 7.52 -4.77 -6.00
CA SER A 54 8.00 -6.13 -5.75
C SER A 54 7.04 -6.94 -4.90
N VAL A 55 6.44 -6.34 -3.88
CA VAL A 55 5.41 -6.97 -3.05
C VAL A 55 4.14 -7.26 -3.85
N MET A 56 3.66 -6.28 -4.59
CA MET A 56 2.42 -6.41 -5.37
C MET A 56 2.56 -7.37 -6.55
N ARG A 57 3.74 -7.50 -7.10
CA ARG A 57 4.03 -8.51 -8.15
C ARG A 57 3.87 -9.93 -7.59
N GLU A 58 4.31 -10.18 -6.37
CA GLU A 58 4.08 -11.46 -5.71
C GLU A 58 2.60 -11.65 -5.32
N CYS A 59 1.93 -10.60 -4.90
CA CYS A 59 0.48 -10.65 -4.69
C CYS A 59 -0.25 -11.07 -5.98
N LEU A 60 0.10 -10.45 -7.10
CA LEU A 60 -0.50 -10.78 -8.40
C LEU A 60 -0.23 -12.23 -8.80
N ARG A 61 0.99 -12.73 -8.58
CA ARG A 61 1.36 -14.11 -8.89
C ARG A 61 0.47 -15.12 -8.18
N VAL A 62 0.19 -14.89 -6.90
CA VAL A 62 -0.63 -15.82 -6.11
C VAL A 62 -2.13 -15.66 -6.36
N MET A 63 -2.58 -14.55 -6.91
CA MET A 63 -3.98 -14.33 -7.25
C MET A 63 -4.36 -15.11 -8.51
N LYS A 64 -5.57 -15.63 -8.52
CA LYS A 64 -6.14 -16.28 -9.71
C LYS A 64 -6.38 -15.26 -10.82
N PRO A 65 -6.30 -15.67 -12.10
CA PRO A 65 -6.67 -14.80 -13.21
C PRO A 65 -8.08 -14.23 -13.04
N GLY A 66 -8.24 -12.93 -13.24
CA GLY A 66 -9.52 -12.23 -13.06
C GLY A 66 -9.89 -11.88 -11.62
N ALA A 67 -9.05 -12.25 -10.65
CA ALA A 67 -9.28 -11.89 -9.26
C ALA A 67 -9.16 -10.36 -9.05
N HIS A 68 -9.91 -9.84 -8.07
CA HIS A 68 -9.92 -8.41 -7.74
C HIS A 68 -9.16 -8.15 -6.44
N GLY A 69 -8.55 -6.96 -6.36
CA GLY A 69 -7.89 -6.48 -5.16
C GLY A 69 -8.47 -5.16 -4.69
N LEU A 70 -8.57 -4.99 -3.37
CA LEU A 70 -8.84 -3.72 -2.70
C LEU A 70 -7.59 -3.34 -1.92
N VAL A 71 -6.97 -2.25 -2.30
CA VAL A 71 -5.71 -1.78 -1.70
C VAL A 71 -5.93 -0.37 -1.18
N TRP A 72 -5.84 -0.21 0.15
CA TRP A 72 -6.00 1.09 0.78
C TRP A 72 -4.83 2.01 0.46
N SER A 73 -5.13 3.29 0.36
CA SER A 73 -4.13 4.35 0.24
C SER A 73 -4.70 5.63 0.82
N ILE A 74 -3.82 6.55 1.16
CA ILE A 74 -4.22 7.89 1.59
C ILE A 74 -4.09 8.88 0.41
N PRO A 75 -4.88 9.96 0.38
CA PRO A 75 -4.83 10.91 -0.74
C PRO A 75 -3.43 11.44 -1.06
N ARG A 76 -2.60 11.64 -0.03
CA ARG A 76 -1.26 12.20 -0.16
C ARG A 76 -0.32 11.34 -1.02
N THR A 77 -0.41 10.01 -0.90
CA THR A 77 0.48 9.06 -1.59
C THR A 77 -0.27 8.02 -2.42
N SER A 78 -1.56 8.24 -2.69
CA SER A 78 -2.37 7.28 -3.47
C SER A 78 -1.80 7.03 -4.86
N TYR A 79 -1.22 8.06 -5.49
CA TYR A 79 -0.60 7.91 -6.80
C TYR A 79 0.68 7.08 -6.78
N TRP A 80 1.38 7.00 -5.64
CA TRP A 80 2.50 6.07 -5.46
C TRP A 80 1.99 4.63 -5.45
N THR A 81 0.93 4.39 -4.67
CA THR A 81 0.31 3.06 -4.58
C THR A 81 -0.22 2.62 -5.93
N ALA A 82 -0.95 3.48 -6.64
CA ALA A 82 -1.48 3.18 -7.97
C ALA A 82 -0.36 2.89 -8.97
N THR A 83 0.70 3.69 -8.96
CA THR A 83 1.87 3.47 -9.83
C THR A 83 2.50 2.11 -9.57
N ALA A 84 2.74 1.76 -8.30
CA ALA A 84 3.32 0.48 -7.93
C ALA A 84 2.45 -0.70 -8.36
N LEU A 85 1.13 -0.58 -8.23
CA LEU A 85 0.18 -1.59 -8.67
C LEU A 85 0.22 -1.79 -10.18
N GLU A 86 0.20 -0.72 -10.96
CA GLU A 86 0.28 -0.79 -12.42
C GLU A 86 1.62 -1.38 -12.87
N ASP A 87 2.73 -0.94 -12.28
CA ASP A 87 4.05 -1.46 -12.60
C ASP A 87 4.18 -2.95 -12.26
N ALA A 88 3.47 -3.42 -11.23
CA ALA A 88 3.41 -4.84 -10.87
C ALA A 88 2.56 -5.67 -11.84
N GLY A 89 1.71 -5.04 -12.66
CA GLY A 89 0.88 -5.73 -13.64
C GLY A 89 -0.62 -5.70 -13.36
N PHE A 90 -1.06 -5.01 -12.31
CA PHE A 90 -2.49 -4.82 -12.04
C PHE A 90 -3.08 -3.78 -12.98
N GLU A 91 -4.36 -3.92 -13.29
CA GLU A 91 -5.16 -2.88 -13.90
C GLU A 91 -5.89 -2.11 -12.80
N VAL A 92 -5.55 -0.84 -12.62
CA VAL A 92 -6.28 0.03 -11.68
C VAL A 92 -7.59 0.46 -12.34
N ARG A 93 -8.71 -0.03 -11.83
CA ARG A 93 -10.01 0.17 -12.47
C ARG A 93 -10.78 1.33 -11.90
N ASP A 94 -10.74 1.50 -10.57
CA ASP A 94 -11.58 2.50 -9.90
C ASP A 94 -10.96 2.91 -8.57
N CYS A 95 -11.48 4.02 -8.04
CA CYS A 95 -11.12 4.51 -6.71
C CYS A 95 -12.40 4.60 -5.89
N ILE A 96 -12.47 3.81 -4.81
CA ILE A 96 -13.59 3.79 -3.90
C ILE A 96 -13.20 4.56 -2.65
N THR A 97 -14.03 5.53 -2.25
CA THR A 97 -13.75 6.34 -1.07
C THR A 97 -14.32 5.68 0.18
N HIS A 98 -13.45 5.45 1.16
CA HIS A 98 -13.85 5.03 2.50
C HIS A 98 -14.02 6.25 3.39
N LEU A 99 -15.26 6.55 3.77
CA LEU A 99 -15.60 7.68 4.64
C LEU A 99 -15.74 7.22 6.09
N PHE A 100 -15.18 7.98 7.01
CA PHE A 100 -15.28 7.73 8.44
C PHE A 100 -15.35 9.05 9.20
N GLY A 101 -15.97 9.04 10.42
CA GLY A 101 -16.27 10.23 11.19
C GLY A 101 -15.12 10.76 12.05
N SER A 102 -13.97 10.09 12.08
CA SER A 102 -12.80 10.51 12.86
C SER A 102 -11.60 10.74 11.94
N GLY A 103 -10.66 11.57 12.35
CA GLY A 103 -9.47 11.82 11.57
C GLY A 103 -8.64 12.96 12.14
N PHE A 104 -7.47 13.16 11.56
CA PHE A 104 -6.60 14.26 11.95
C PHE A 104 -6.89 15.50 11.10
N PRO A 105 -6.85 16.71 11.69
CA PRO A 105 -6.92 17.95 10.92
C PRO A 105 -5.78 18.00 9.90
N LYS A 106 -6.09 18.42 8.68
CA LYS A 106 -5.10 18.59 7.61
C LYS A 106 -4.61 20.03 7.47
N SER A 107 -5.16 20.93 8.29
CA SER A 107 -4.77 22.34 8.31
C SER A 107 -3.47 22.57 9.08
N LEU A 108 -2.66 23.50 8.60
CA LEU A 108 -1.45 23.94 9.27
C LEU A 108 -1.71 25.25 10.01
N ASP A 109 -1.32 25.30 11.27
CA ASP A 109 -1.31 26.57 12.01
C ASP A 109 -0.07 27.38 11.58
N ILE A 110 -0.30 28.37 10.71
CA ILE A 110 0.77 29.15 10.11
C ILE A 110 1.54 29.97 11.16
N SER A 111 0.85 30.49 12.17
CA SER A 111 1.53 31.27 13.20
C SER A 111 2.53 30.43 13.99
N LYS A 112 2.15 29.23 14.36
CA LYS A 112 3.05 28.28 15.03
C LYS A 112 4.21 27.83 14.12
N ALA A 113 3.97 27.74 12.81
CA ALA A 113 5.00 27.36 11.85
C ALA A 113 6.04 28.50 11.67
N ILE A 114 5.61 29.75 11.75
CA ILE A 114 6.50 30.92 11.64
C ILE A 114 7.34 31.08 12.90
N ASP A 115 6.78 30.80 14.06
CA ASP A 115 7.45 30.97 15.37
C ASP A 115 8.49 29.87 15.68
N LYS A 116 8.61 28.88 14.81
CA LYS A 116 9.66 27.89 14.89
C LYS A 116 10.92 28.36 14.18
#